data_b644a4aac3e0efcb1f9bfdcc659b35e2
#
_entry.id   b644a4aac3e0efcb1f9bfdcc659b35e2
#
_cell.length_a   1.000
_cell.length_b   1.000
_cell.length_c   1.000
_cell.angle_alpha   90.00
_cell.angle_beta   90.00
_cell.angle_gamma   90.00
#
_symmetry.space_group_name_H-M   'P 1'
#
loop_
_entity.id
_entity.type
_entity.pdbx_description
1 polymer ?
#
loop_
_entity_poly.entity_id
_entity_poly.type
_entity_poly.pdbx_seq_one_letter_code
_entity_poly.pdbx_strand_id
1 'polypeptide(L)'
;MVKKILLLGGSAQQVVAIETAKEMGYYTVLCDYLPDNPGQYVADKFYQKSTTDIAAVYDIAKTEQVNGILAYASDPAAFSAAIVAEELGLPTNPSKSVAILGVKHLFRNFLKENGFACPQHYNFSPDINIEEFKKNISTFHFPIIIKPTDSSGSKGVTKIDSKFDVDIDEIFANAIAYADNYSRNKILIVEEFIERGYPFVIGGDIFVVSGKIVLYGEMDCFRDYDGCGLIPIGKRKPCALTEYQHNVLHQELQRLIGLLNIQFGEMNIELILDKEDQPHFLELGPRAGGNMIPIQLSDVFGVDLVKANIAVAMGEVPKLNFKEKPGCFMHYVLHCYKDGKFAGIEFSPELEPFIYRKCIYKKNGDEVSSFDGAGKALGIVFFHFNTVEQMNEFCDRKDEFIKVKLQ
;
A
#
# COMPACT_ATOMS: atom_id res chain seq x y z
N MET A 1 -7.09 4.96 34.51
CA MET A 1 -5.76 4.97 33.88
C MET A 1 -5.96 5.37 32.40
N VAL A 2 -5.03 6.14 31.84
CA VAL A 2 -5.05 6.48 30.41
C VAL A 2 -4.76 5.21 29.60
N LYS A 3 -5.60 4.91 28.60
CA LYS A 3 -5.36 3.78 27.70
C LYS A 3 -4.12 4.08 26.83
N LYS A 4 -3.34 3.05 26.51
CA LYS A 4 -2.11 3.13 25.72
C LYS A 4 -2.27 2.40 24.39
N ILE A 5 -1.73 2.97 23.32
CA ILE A 5 -1.66 2.35 21.99
C ILE A 5 -0.20 2.22 21.56
N LEU A 6 0.18 1.05 21.05
CA LEU A 6 1.47 0.84 20.38
C LEU A 6 1.31 1.05 18.87
N LEU A 7 2.09 1.98 18.34
CA LEU A 7 2.13 2.30 16.93
C LEU A 7 3.43 1.75 16.34
N LEU A 8 3.34 0.98 15.25
CA LEU A 8 4.47 0.37 14.58
C LEU A 8 4.81 1.14 13.31
N GLY A 9 5.87 1.95 13.39
CA GLY A 9 6.36 2.81 12.33
C GLY A 9 6.12 4.30 12.58
N GLY A 10 7.16 5.11 12.36
CA GLY A 10 7.20 6.55 12.64
C GLY A 10 7.55 7.42 11.43
N SER A 11 7.38 6.93 10.20
CA SER A 11 7.65 7.71 8.97
C SER A 11 6.69 8.91 8.84
N ALA A 12 7.03 9.85 7.97
CA ALA A 12 6.23 11.07 7.74
C ALA A 12 4.74 10.79 7.45
N GLN A 13 4.44 9.69 6.75
CA GLN A 13 3.06 9.29 6.46
C GLN A 13 2.32 8.70 7.67
N GLN A 14 3.04 8.27 8.70
CA GLN A 14 2.50 7.63 9.91
C GLN A 14 2.31 8.61 11.06
N VAL A 15 2.93 9.78 11.00
CA VAL A 15 2.79 10.83 12.03
C VAL A 15 1.33 11.17 12.30
N VAL A 16 0.50 11.25 11.26
CA VAL A 16 -0.93 11.54 11.39
C VAL A 16 -1.65 10.56 12.32
N ALA A 17 -1.29 9.27 12.31
CA ALA A 17 -1.90 8.29 13.21
C ALA A 17 -1.47 8.49 14.67
N ILE A 18 -0.22 8.91 14.89
CA ILE A 18 0.30 9.21 16.24
C ILE A 18 -0.40 10.45 16.81
N GLU A 19 -0.47 11.52 16.03
CA GLU A 19 -1.15 12.77 16.42
C GLU A 19 -2.63 12.53 16.70
N THR A 20 -3.31 11.81 15.80
CA THR A 20 -4.73 11.48 15.96
C THR A 20 -4.98 10.64 17.21
N ALA A 21 -4.11 9.66 17.52
CA ALA A 21 -4.23 8.86 18.74
C ALA A 21 -4.11 9.72 20.01
N LYS A 22 -3.21 10.70 20.00
CA LYS A 22 -3.08 11.68 21.12
C LYS A 22 -4.32 12.56 21.23
N GLU A 23 -4.86 13.06 20.12
CA GLU A 23 -6.11 13.84 20.10
C GLU A 23 -7.30 13.04 20.65
N MET A 24 -7.31 11.71 20.44
CA MET A 24 -8.30 10.80 21.02
C MET A 24 -8.05 10.52 22.51
N GLY A 25 -6.98 11.05 23.10
CA GLY A 25 -6.66 10.93 24.53
C GLY A 25 -5.89 9.66 24.89
N TYR A 26 -5.29 8.95 23.94
CA TYR A 26 -4.44 7.80 24.20
C TYR A 26 -2.99 8.21 24.45
N TYR A 27 -2.31 7.48 25.34
CA TYR A 27 -0.86 7.56 25.49
C TYR A 27 -0.21 6.76 24.36
N THR A 28 0.63 7.39 23.56
CA THR A 28 1.21 6.84 22.35
C THR A 28 2.60 6.26 22.61
N VAL A 29 2.75 4.97 22.35
CA VAL A 29 4.04 4.27 22.35
C VAL A 29 4.42 3.98 20.91
N LEU A 30 5.58 4.45 20.46
CA LEU A 30 6.08 4.25 19.12
C LEU A 30 7.21 3.23 19.09
N CYS A 31 7.18 2.31 18.14
CA CYS A 31 8.27 1.41 17.81
C CYS A 31 8.70 1.65 16.34
N ASP A 32 9.97 1.96 16.11
CA ASP A 32 10.56 2.08 14.77
C ASP A 32 12.05 1.79 14.84
N TYR A 33 12.63 1.21 13.78
CA TYR A 33 14.06 0.88 13.75
C TYR A 33 14.96 2.08 13.45
N LEU A 34 14.43 3.11 12.76
CA LEU A 34 15.17 4.30 12.39
C LEU A 34 15.42 5.18 13.63
N PRO A 35 16.67 5.55 13.91
CA PRO A 35 17.02 6.39 15.05
C PRO A 35 16.50 7.81 14.92
N ASP A 36 16.30 8.27 13.69
CA ASP A 36 15.79 9.61 13.36
C ASP A 36 14.58 9.49 12.46
N ASN A 37 13.40 9.30 13.05
CA ASN A 37 12.13 9.24 12.36
C ASN A 37 11.21 10.35 12.89
N PRO A 38 10.33 10.94 12.04
CA PRO A 38 9.48 12.07 12.47
C PRO A 38 8.54 11.71 13.62
N GLY A 39 8.07 10.46 13.69
CA GLY A 39 7.11 10.02 14.69
C GLY A 39 7.64 10.08 16.12
N GLN A 40 8.97 9.92 16.34
CA GLN A 40 9.56 9.96 17.67
C GLN A 40 9.40 11.31 18.38
N TYR A 41 9.27 12.40 17.59
CA TYR A 41 9.13 13.74 18.13
C TYR A 41 7.71 14.11 18.52
N VAL A 42 6.74 13.28 18.14
CA VAL A 42 5.32 13.50 18.44
C VAL A 42 4.74 12.44 19.38
N ALA A 43 5.29 11.23 19.41
CA ALA A 43 4.88 10.16 20.34
C ALA A 43 5.26 10.49 21.78
N ASP A 44 4.48 9.97 22.76
CA ASP A 44 4.78 10.16 24.18
C ASP A 44 5.96 9.30 24.63
N LYS A 45 6.19 8.14 23.97
CA LYS A 45 7.33 7.27 24.22
C LYS A 45 7.80 6.59 22.94
N PHE A 46 9.12 6.50 22.75
CA PHE A 46 9.75 5.89 21.59
C PHE A 46 10.67 4.72 21.99
N TYR A 47 10.57 3.63 21.23
CA TYR A 47 11.45 2.48 21.29
C TYR A 47 12.11 2.27 19.93
N GLN A 48 13.43 2.38 19.88
CA GLN A 48 14.22 2.10 18.69
C GLN A 48 14.39 0.59 18.52
N LYS A 49 13.42 -0.07 17.90
CA LYS A 49 13.42 -1.51 17.60
C LYS A 49 12.77 -1.76 16.23
N SER A 50 13.12 -2.90 15.62
CA SER A 50 12.48 -3.29 14.36
C SER A 50 11.01 -3.63 14.59
N THR A 51 10.13 -3.08 13.77
CA THR A 51 8.69 -3.40 13.77
C THR A 51 8.40 -4.82 13.28
N THR A 52 9.37 -5.51 12.67
CA THR A 52 9.28 -6.90 12.23
C THR A 52 9.89 -7.89 13.21
N ASP A 53 10.50 -7.41 14.30
CA ASP A 53 10.97 -8.23 15.40
C ASP A 53 9.81 -8.49 16.39
N ILE A 54 9.14 -9.63 16.22
CA ILE A 54 7.96 -10.02 16.98
C ILE A 54 8.27 -10.04 18.50
N ALA A 55 9.46 -10.54 18.89
CA ALA A 55 9.84 -10.61 20.30
C ALA A 55 10.00 -9.20 20.89
N ALA A 56 10.66 -8.29 20.19
CA ALA A 56 10.82 -6.91 20.64
C ALA A 56 9.47 -6.18 20.73
N VAL A 57 8.57 -6.38 19.75
CA VAL A 57 7.22 -5.78 19.75
C VAL A 57 6.40 -6.34 20.93
N TYR A 58 6.49 -7.64 21.20
CA TYR A 58 5.82 -8.28 22.34
C TYR A 58 6.31 -7.72 23.67
N ASP A 59 7.63 -7.63 23.85
CA ASP A 59 8.23 -7.11 25.10
C ASP A 59 7.83 -5.64 25.35
N ILE A 60 7.79 -4.82 24.31
CA ILE A 60 7.32 -3.43 24.42
C ILE A 60 5.84 -3.40 24.81
N ALA A 61 4.99 -4.14 24.09
CA ALA A 61 3.55 -4.16 24.34
C ALA A 61 3.21 -4.61 25.78
N LYS A 62 3.90 -5.64 26.26
CA LYS A 62 3.75 -6.18 27.60
C LYS A 62 4.27 -5.24 28.69
N THR A 63 5.47 -4.65 28.49
CA THR A 63 6.09 -3.70 29.43
C THR A 63 5.23 -2.46 29.60
N GLU A 64 4.72 -1.92 28.48
CA GLU A 64 3.87 -0.74 28.48
C GLU A 64 2.42 -1.03 28.86
N GLN A 65 2.01 -2.30 28.91
CA GLN A 65 0.62 -2.71 29.17
C GLN A 65 -0.35 -2.01 28.20
N VAL A 66 -0.06 -2.11 26.90
CA VAL A 66 -0.85 -1.44 25.86
C VAL A 66 -2.24 -2.06 25.73
N ASN A 67 -3.22 -1.28 25.29
CA ASN A 67 -4.60 -1.71 25.10
C ASN A 67 -4.93 -2.01 23.62
N GLY A 68 -4.01 -1.67 22.71
CA GLY A 68 -4.12 -1.92 21.28
C GLY A 68 -2.80 -1.74 20.55
N ILE A 69 -2.67 -2.34 19.39
CA ILE A 69 -1.50 -2.25 18.52
C ILE A 69 -1.98 -1.88 17.11
N LEU A 70 -1.33 -0.91 16.48
CA LEU A 70 -1.66 -0.46 15.13
C LEU A 70 -0.41 -0.39 14.25
N ALA A 71 -0.43 -1.14 13.14
CA ALA A 71 0.51 -1.00 12.03
C ALA A 71 -0.13 -0.11 10.96
N TYR A 72 -0.02 1.21 11.11
CA TYR A 72 -0.59 2.15 10.15
C TYR A 72 0.31 2.29 8.91
N ALA A 73 -0.26 2.06 7.71
CA ALA A 73 0.43 2.18 6.42
C ALA A 73 1.77 1.40 6.32
N SER A 74 1.87 0.24 6.97
CA SER A 74 3.09 -0.58 6.99
C SER A 74 2.80 -2.07 6.88
N ASP A 75 2.97 -2.64 5.68
CA ASP A 75 2.83 -4.09 5.45
C ASP A 75 3.79 -4.92 6.31
N PRO A 76 5.09 -4.57 6.41
CA PRO A 76 6.02 -5.37 7.20
C PRO A 76 5.65 -5.45 8.69
N ALA A 77 5.01 -4.41 9.23
CA ALA A 77 4.63 -4.34 10.62
C ALA A 77 3.28 -5.02 10.92
N ALA A 78 2.41 -5.17 9.92
CA ALA A 78 1.05 -5.69 10.11
C ALA A 78 1.04 -7.11 10.70
N PHE A 79 1.94 -7.98 10.25
CA PHE A 79 2.03 -9.35 10.75
C PHE A 79 2.51 -9.39 12.22
N SER A 80 3.53 -8.61 12.58
CA SER A 80 4.00 -8.52 13.96
C SER A 80 2.93 -7.95 14.88
N ALA A 81 2.19 -6.93 14.42
CA ALA A 81 1.07 -6.36 15.15
C ALA A 81 0.00 -7.42 15.44
N ALA A 82 -0.39 -8.21 14.42
CA ALA A 82 -1.43 -9.21 14.55
C ALA A 82 -1.04 -10.35 15.49
N ILE A 83 0.17 -10.91 15.35
CA ILE A 83 0.67 -11.99 16.23
C ILE A 83 0.71 -11.53 17.67
N VAL A 84 1.33 -10.38 17.95
CA VAL A 84 1.49 -9.88 19.33
C VAL A 84 0.14 -9.51 19.93
N ALA A 85 -0.76 -8.90 19.15
CA ALA A 85 -2.09 -8.59 19.66
C ALA A 85 -2.90 -9.85 19.96
N GLU A 86 -2.83 -10.89 19.11
CA GLU A 86 -3.51 -12.18 19.32
C GLU A 86 -2.98 -12.87 20.59
N GLU A 87 -1.66 -12.91 20.79
CA GLU A 87 -1.03 -13.53 21.97
C GLU A 87 -1.38 -12.80 23.29
N LEU A 88 -1.52 -11.47 23.23
CA LEU A 88 -1.89 -10.65 24.38
C LEU A 88 -3.42 -10.52 24.59
N GLY A 89 -4.24 -11.14 23.73
CA GLY A 89 -5.70 -11.03 23.77
C GLY A 89 -6.22 -9.62 23.47
N LEU A 90 -5.46 -8.84 22.67
CA LEU A 90 -5.84 -7.51 22.23
C LEU A 90 -6.66 -7.58 20.92
N PRO A 91 -7.40 -6.51 20.58
CA PRO A 91 -8.15 -6.45 19.34
C PRO A 91 -7.25 -6.64 18.11
N THR A 92 -7.56 -7.63 17.27
CA THR A 92 -6.84 -7.93 16.04
C THR A 92 -7.66 -8.81 15.10
N ASN A 93 -7.33 -8.80 13.80
CA ASN A 93 -7.74 -9.84 12.88
C ASN A 93 -6.90 -11.11 13.09
N PRO A 94 -7.37 -12.31 12.66
CA PRO A 94 -6.59 -13.54 12.83
C PRO A 94 -5.19 -13.41 12.24
N SER A 95 -4.15 -13.70 13.01
CA SER A 95 -2.76 -13.58 12.56
C SER A 95 -2.46 -14.44 11.34
N LYS A 96 -3.08 -15.62 11.23
CA LYS A 96 -3.02 -16.49 10.04
C LYS A 96 -3.54 -15.79 8.78
N SER A 97 -4.64 -15.04 8.88
CA SER A 97 -5.21 -14.32 7.75
C SER A 97 -4.33 -13.14 7.35
N VAL A 98 -3.77 -12.42 8.34
CA VAL A 98 -2.79 -11.36 8.10
C VAL A 98 -1.52 -11.92 7.42
N ALA A 99 -1.05 -13.10 7.82
CA ALA A 99 0.08 -13.79 7.17
C ALA A 99 -0.22 -14.13 5.70
N ILE A 100 -1.42 -14.68 5.42
CA ILE A 100 -1.84 -15.00 4.04
C ILE A 100 -1.80 -13.73 3.19
N LEU A 101 -2.32 -12.63 3.69
CA LEU A 101 -2.37 -11.36 2.96
C LEU A 101 -0.99 -10.71 2.79
N GLY A 102 -0.11 -10.83 3.79
CA GLY A 102 1.22 -10.20 3.78
C GLY A 102 2.27 -10.91 2.93
N VAL A 103 2.01 -12.15 2.47
CA VAL A 103 2.99 -12.97 1.74
C VAL A 103 2.39 -13.45 0.41
N LYS A 104 2.94 -12.97 -0.70
CA LYS A 104 2.35 -13.14 -2.04
C LYS A 104 2.07 -14.60 -2.42
N HIS A 105 2.98 -15.54 -2.14
CA HIS A 105 2.76 -16.94 -2.48
C HIS A 105 1.64 -17.57 -1.64
N LEU A 106 1.51 -17.21 -0.36
CA LEU A 106 0.40 -17.67 0.47
C LEU A 106 -0.93 -17.12 -0.04
N PHE A 107 -0.93 -15.84 -0.42
CA PHE A 107 -2.12 -15.19 -0.98
C PHE A 107 -2.54 -15.81 -2.32
N ARG A 108 -1.60 -16.09 -3.23
CA ARG A 108 -1.89 -16.78 -4.50
C ARG A 108 -2.47 -18.17 -4.31
N ASN A 109 -1.87 -18.96 -3.40
CA ASN A 109 -2.39 -20.29 -3.06
C ASN A 109 -3.83 -20.18 -2.51
N PHE A 110 -4.07 -19.25 -1.58
CA PHE A 110 -5.39 -19.01 -1.02
C PHE A 110 -6.42 -18.64 -2.10
N LEU A 111 -6.09 -17.71 -3.00
CA LEU A 111 -6.97 -17.31 -4.10
C LEU A 111 -7.32 -18.51 -4.99
N LYS A 112 -6.32 -19.29 -5.40
CA LYS A 112 -6.49 -20.49 -6.25
C LYS A 112 -7.36 -21.55 -5.58
N GLU A 113 -7.08 -21.88 -4.32
CA GLU A 113 -7.81 -22.89 -3.53
C GLU A 113 -9.28 -22.52 -3.31
N ASN A 114 -9.59 -21.22 -3.27
CA ASN A 114 -10.94 -20.73 -3.07
C ASN A 114 -11.64 -20.28 -4.37
N GLY A 115 -11.06 -20.60 -5.55
CA GLY A 115 -11.71 -20.36 -6.84
C GLY A 115 -11.82 -18.89 -7.24
N PHE A 116 -10.88 -18.04 -6.81
CA PHE A 116 -10.70 -16.69 -7.34
C PHE A 116 -9.89 -16.72 -8.63
N ALA A 117 -10.08 -15.71 -9.48
CA ALA A 117 -9.20 -15.49 -10.61
C ALA A 117 -7.76 -15.27 -10.11
N CYS A 118 -6.85 -16.11 -10.59
CA CYS A 118 -5.47 -16.13 -10.14
C CYS A 118 -4.56 -16.53 -11.31
N PRO A 119 -3.45 -15.81 -11.58
CA PRO A 119 -2.52 -16.21 -12.61
C PRO A 119 -1.87 -17.53 -12.29
N GLN A 120 -1.44 -18.27 -13.31
CA GLN A 120 -0.55 -19.40 -13.10
C GLN A 120 0.71 -18.88 -12.42
N HIS A 121 1.16 -19.59 -11.37
CA HIS A 121 2.31 -19.17 -10.58
C HIS A 121 3.12 -20.36 -10.07
N TYR A 122 4.40 -20.11 -9.81
CA TYR A 122 5.32 -21.07 -9.22
C TYR A 122 6.25 -20.38 -8.22
N ASN A 123 6.40 -20.99 -7.05
CA ASN A 123 7.25 -20.47 -5.97
C ASN A 123 8.56 -21.23 -5.96
N PHE A 124 9.68 -20.53 -5.77
CA PHE A 124 11.00 -21.13 -5.83
C PHE A 124 12.00 -20.40 -4.92
N SER A 125 13.12 -21.07 -4.62
CA SER A 125 14.26 -20.49 -3.91
C SER A 125 15.18 -19.74 -4.89
N PRO A 126 15.83 -18.62 -4.48
CA PRO A 126 16.75 -17.87 -5.34
C PRO A 126 17.93 -18.68 -5.89
N ASP A 127 18.30 -19.78 -5.23
CA ASP A 127 19.38 -20.69 -5.63
C ASP A 127 18.97 -21.76 -6.64
N ILE A 128 17.74 -21.70 -7.18
CA ILE A 128 17.25 -22.61 -8.20
C ILE A 128 18.16 -22.64 -9.42
N ASN A 129 18.42 -23.83 -9.97
CA ASN A 129 19.11 -23.98 -11.24
C ASN A 129 18.22 -23.46 -12.39
N ILE A 130 18.81 -22.72 -13.35
CA ILE A 130 18.07 -22.12 -14.49
C ILE A 130 17.34 -23.16 -15.34
N GLU A 131 17.93 -24.33 -15.57
CA GLU A 131 17.27 -25.41 -16.33
C GLU A 131 16.06 -25.97 -15.57
N GLU A 132 16.17 -26.11 -14.25
CA GLU A 132 15.04 -26.51 -13.41
C GLU A 132 13.95 -25.41 -13.40
N PHE A 133 14.33 -24.13 -13.28
CA PHE A 133 13.41 -23.02 -13.38
C PHE A 133 12.63 -23.05 -14.71
N LYS A 134 13.33 -23.13 -15.84
CA LYS A 134 12.73 -23.23 -17.19
C LYS A 134 11.76 -24.40 -17.32
N LYS A 135 12.11 -25.56 -16.75
CA LYS A 135 11.25 -26.75 -16.74
C LYS A 135 9.94 -26.47 -15.99
N ASN A 136 10.00 -25.80 -14.82
CA ASN A 136 8.83 -25.53 -13.99
C ASN A 136 7.89 -24.47 -14.61
N ILE A 137 8.41 -23.56 -15.43
CA ILE A 137 7.63 -22.56 -16.14
C ILE A 137 7.34 -22.92 -17.61
N SER A 138 7.61 -24.13 -18.03
CA SER A 138 7.48 -24.55 -19.44
C SER A 138 6.08 -24.38 -20.02
N THR A 139 5.04 -24.45 -19.19
CA THR A 139 3.62 -24.27 -19.56
C THR A 139 3.12 -22.85 -19.41
N PHE A 140 3.97 -21.91 -18.93
CA PHE A 140 3.56 -20.53 -18.70
C PHE A 140 3.43 -19.76 -20.01
N HIS A 141 2.41 -18.91 -20.08
CA HIS A 141 2.25 -17.92 -21.14
C HIS A 141 3.02 -16.65 -20.76
N PHE A 142 3.77 -16.14 -21.73
CA PHE A 142 4.49 -14.88 -21.57
C PHE A 142 3.62 -13.69 -22.04
N PRO A 143 3.78 -12.51 -21.43
CA PRO A 143 4.82 -12.14 -20.44
C PRO A 143 4.66 -12.81 -19.09
N ILE A 144 5.78 -12.87 -18.33
CA ILE A 144 5.79 -13.32 -16.94
C ILE A 144 6.37 -12.24 -16.01
N ILE A 145 6.08 -12.36 -14.72
CA ILE A 145 6.63 -11.51 -13.67
C ILE A 145 7.42 -12.36 -12.68
N ILE A 146 8.67 -11.99 -12.39
CA ILE A 146 9.47 -12.54 -11.29
C ILE A 146 9.55 -11.49 -10.19
N LYS A 147 9.28 -11.89 -8.94
CA LYS A 147 9.27 -10.96 -7.79
C LYS A 147 9.49 -11.68 -6.46
N PRO A 148 9.96 -10.97 -5.39
CA PRO A 148 9.98 -11.51 -4.04
C PRO A 148 8.57 -11.64 -3.47
N THR A 149 8.36 -12.58 -2.55
CA THR A 149 7.03 -12.85 -1.98
C THR A 149 6.66 -11.94 -0.81
N ASP A 150 7.66 -11.28 -0.19
CA ASP A 150 7.52 -10.49 1.05
C ASP A 150 8.01 -9.04 0.92
N SER A 151 8.12 -8.54 -0.31
CA SER A 151 8.47 -7.15 -0.63
C SER A 151 7.23 -6.34 -0.99
N SER A 152 7.28 -5.03 -0.77
CA SER A 152 6.23 -4.05 -1.11
C SER A 152 6.80 -2.92 -1.97
N GLY A 153 5.92 -2.15 -2.64
CA GLY A 153 6.30 -0.99 -3.44
C GLY A 153 7.08 -1.33 -4.71
N SER A 154 6.74 -2.44 -5.36
CA SER A 154 7.32 -2.92 -6.62
C SER A 154 8.83 -3.19 -6.60
N LYS A 155 9.45 -3.33 -5.42
CA LYS A 155 10.87 -3.63 -5.28
C LYS A 155 11.17 -5.08 -5.66
N GLY A 156 12.18 -5.30 -6.48
CA GLY A 156 12.59 -6.64 -6.93
C GLY A 156 11.66 -7.26 -7.96
N VAL A 157 10.85 -6.46 -8.67
CA VAL A 157 9.89 -6.94 -9.68
C VAL A 157 10.49 -6.79 -11.06
N THR A 158 10.50 -7.88 -11.83
CA THR A 158 10.93 -7.88 -13.23
C THR A 158 9.86 -8.50 -14.10
N LYS A 159 9.47 -7.80 -15.18
CA LYS A 159 8.64 -8.32 -16.25
C LYS A 159 9.53 -8.87 -17.37
N ILE A 160 9.21 -10.06 -17.88
CA ILE A 160 9.92 -10.70 -18.99
C ILE A 160 8.89 -10.96 -20.09
N ASP A 161 9.09 -10.34 -21.26
CA ASP A 161 8.08 -10.30 -22.31
C ASP A 161 8.08 -11.54 -23.19
N SER A 162 9.23 -12.21 -23.40
CA SER A 162 9.35 -13.35 -24.30
C SER A 162 10.30 -14.42 -23.77
N LYS A 163 9.99 -15.68 -24.01
CA LYS A 163 10.88 -16.82 -23.76
C LYS A 163 11.85 -17.12 -24.89
N PHE A 164 11.77 -16.37 -25.99
CA PHE A 164 12.56 -16.60 -27.21
C PHE A 164 13.73 -15.62 -27.36
N ASP A 165 14.01 -14.84 -26.32
CA ASP A 165 15.17 -13.95 -26.32
C ASP A 165 16.48 -14.79 -26.35
N VAL A 166 17.49 -14.29 -27.08
CA VAL A 166 18.75 -15.02 -27.30
C VAL A 166 19.48 -15.28 -25.99
N ASP A 167 19.40 -14.32 -25.05
CA ASP A 167 20.08 -14.36 -23.75
C ASP A 167 19.11 -14.67 -22.59
N ILE A 168 18.05 -15.47 -22.85
CA ILE A 168 16.96 -15.69 -21.87
C ILE A 168 17.47 -16.24 -20.52
N ASP A 169 18.52 -17.06 -20.52
CA ASP A 169 19.07 -17.61 -19.29
C ASP A 169 19.74 -16.55 -18.43
N GLU A 170 20.42 -15.59 -19.05
CA GLU A 170 20.99 -14.43 -18.36
C GLU A 170 19.89 -13.49 -17.85
N ILE A 171 18.84 -13.27 -18.65
CA ILE A 171 17.68 -12.47 -18.25
C ILE A 171 17.01 -13.07 -17.00
N PHE A 172 16.81 -14.40 -16.97
CA PHE A 172 16.26 -15.08 -15.79
C PHE A 172 17.19 -14.95 -14.58
N ALA A 173 18.48 -15.21 -14.75
CA ALA A 173 19.46 -15.10 -13.67
C ALA A 173 19.49 -13.68 -13.06
N ASN A 174 19.49 -12.66 -13.89
CA ASN A 174 19.48 -11.26 -13.46
C ASN A 174 18.16 -10.90 -12.74
N ALA A 175 17.00 -11.35 -13.25
CA ALA A 175 15.70 -11.13 -12.63
C ALA A 175 15.59 -11.83 -11.26
N ILE A 176 16.09 -13.05 -11.14
CA ILE A 176 16.13 -13.82 -9.88
C ILE A 176 17.04 -13.11 -8.87
N ALA A 177 18.26 -12.71 -9.27
CA ALA A 177 19.19 -12.01 -8.42
C ALA A 177 18.63 -10.64 -7.96
N TYR A 178 17.96 -9.91 -8.85
CA TYR A 178 17.31 -8.66 -8.50
C TYR A 178 16.18 -8.87 -7.49
N ALA A 179 15.35 -9.89 -7.68
CA ALA A 179 14.29 -10.23 -6.73
C ALA A 179 14.85 -10.69 -5.37
N ASP A 180 15.94 -11.48 -5.36
CA ASP A 180 16.58 -11.95 -4.12
C ASP A 180 17.12 -10.82 -3.25
N ASN A 181 17.62 -9.74 -3.84
CA ASN A 181 18.10 -8.57 -3.09
C ASN A 181 17.01 -7.92 -2.22
N TYR A 182 15.73 -8.13 -2.54
CA TYR A 182 14.58 -7.59 -1.80
C TYR A 182 13.77 -8.65 -1.07
N SER A 183 14.17 -9.93 -1.14
CA SER A 183 13.51 -11.04 -0.45
C SER A 183 14.12 -11.26 0.92
N ARG A 184 13.30 -11.11 1.97
CA ARG A 184 13.72 -11.42 3.36
C ARG A 184 13.55 -12.89 3.69
N ASN A 185 12.48 -13.52 3.20
CA ASN A 185 12.15 -14.93 3.44
C ASN A 185 12.82 -15.90 2.46
N LYS A 186 13.56 -15.39 1.46
CA LYS A 186 14.24 -16.18 0.43
C LYS A 186 13.30 -17.08 -0.37
N ILE A 187 12.07 -16.62 -0.59
CA ILE A 187 11.09 -17.24 -1.47
C ILE A 187 10.71 -16.23 -2.54
N LEU A 188 10.93 -16.63 -3.79
CA LEU A 188 10.51 -15.87 -4.96
C LEU A 188 9.27 -16.50 -5.59
N ILE A 189 8.57 -15.73 -6.39
CA ILE A 189 7.42 -16.19 -7.18
C ILE A 189 7.55 -15.72 -8.61
N VAL A 190 7.27 -16.61 -9.55
CA VAL A 190 7.01 -16.28 -10.95
C VAL A 190 5.52 -16.41 -11.22
N GLU A 191 4.94 -15.46 -11.94
CA GLU A 191 3.52 -15.42 -12.31
C GLU A 191 3.35 -15.06 -13.77
N GLU A 192 2.33 -15.60 -14.43
CA GLU A 192 1.87 -15.05 -15.72
C GLU A 192 1.43 -13.60 -15.55
N PHE A 193 1.75 -12.76 -16.53
CA PHE A 193 1.35 -11.36 -16.51
C PHE A 193 -0.14 -11.23 -16.87
N ILE A 194 -0.89 -10.56 -16.04
CA ILE A 194 -2.32 -10.36 -16.23
C ILE A 194 -2.52 -9.18 -17.19
N GLU A 195 -3.11 -9.42 -18.36
CA GLU A 195 -3.51 -8.37 -19.27
C GLU A 195 -4.77 -7.66 -18.76
N ARG A 196 -4.71 -6.34 -18.75
CA ARG A 196 -5.82 -5.50 -18.29
C ARG A 196 -6.88 -5.34 -19.36
N GLY A 197 -8.15 -5.50 -19.01
CA GLY A 197 -9.30 -5.01 -19.79
C GLY A 197 -9.65 -3.58 -19.41
N TYR A 198 -9.61 -3.27 -18.11
CA TYR A 198 -9.75 -1.91 -17.57
C TYR A 198 -8.41 -1.15 -17.67
N PRO A 199 -8.39 0.13 -18.06
CA PRO A 199 -7.14 0.82 -18.37
C PRO A 199 -6.23 1.08 -17.17
N PHE A 200 -6.78 1.09 -15.95
CA PHE A 200 -6.03 1.37 -14.74
C PHE A 200 -5.88 0.12 -13.86
N VAL A 201 -4.84 0.09 -13.03
CA VAL A 201 -4.85 -0.71 -11.83
C VAL A 201 -5.82 -0.06 -10.86
N ILE A 202 -6.70 -0.84 -10.25
CA ILE A 202 -7.62 -0.37 -9.23
C ILE A 202 -6.93 -0.50 -7.89
N GLY A 203 -6.84 0.60 -7.15
CA GLY A 203 -6.26 0.64 -5.83
C GLY A 203 -7.15 1.41 -4.87
N GLY A 204 -6.72 1.61 -3.65
CA GLY A 204 -7.48 2.32 -2.63
C GLY A 204 -7.61 1.50 -1.37
N ASP A 205 -8.58 1.82 -0.54
CA ASP A 205 -8.82 1.09 0.70
C ASP A 205 -10.30 0.71 0.83
N ILE A 206 -10.55 -0.43 1.45
CA ILE A 206 -11.86 -0.80 1.96
C ILE A 206 -11.84 -0.72 3.49
N PHE A 207 -12.98 -0.47 4.12
CA PHE A 207 -13.10 -0.51 5.57
C PHE A 207 -14.09 -1.57 6.02
N VAL A 208 -13.65 -2.45 6.92
CA VAL A 208 -14.43 -3.60 7.41
C VAL A 208 -14.91 -3.33 8.84
N VAL A 209 -16.17 -3.66 9.13
CA VAL A 209 -16.76 -3.67 10.48
C VAL A 209 -17.58 -4.94 10.63
N SER A 210 -17.29 -5.74 11.65
CA SER A 210 -17.99 -7.00 11.94
C SER A 210 -18.07 -7.94 10.72
N GLY A 211 -16.96 -8.07 9.98
CA GLY A 211 -16.85 -8.95 8.82
C GLY A 211 -17.53 -8.43 7.55
N LYS A 212 -18.09 -7.21 7.58
CA LYS A 212 -18.71 -6.58 6.41
C LYS A 212 -17.94 -5.36 5.95
N ILE A 213 -17.75 -5.24 4.66
CA ILE A 213 -17.19 -4.03 4.06
C ILE A 213 -18.27 -2.95 4.14
N VAL A 214 -17.96 -1.86 4.85
CA VAL A 214 -18.86 -0.72 5.04
C VAL A 214 -18.43 0.50 4.21
N LEU A 215 -17.20 0.50 3.69
CA LEU A 215 -16.67 1.47 2.74
C LEU A 215 -15.93 0.74 1.63
N TYR A 216 -16.26 1.06 0.40
CA TYR A 216 -15.52 0.72 -0.80
C TYR A 216 -14.88 1.99 -1.34
N GLY A 217 -13.57 2.11 -1.15
CA GLY A 217 -12.77 3.29 -1.51
C GLY A 217 -11.85 3.02 -2.69
N GLU A 218 -12.36 2.30 -3.71
CA GLU A 218 -11.62 2.04 -4.95
C GLU A 218 -11.32 3.32 -5.71
N MET A 219 -10.13 3.37 -6.30
CA MET A 219 -9.59 4.50 -7.06
C MET A 219 -8.80 4.00 -8.27
N ASP A 220 -8.78 4.77 -9.34
CA ASP A 220 -7.84 4.56 -10.45
C ASP A 220 -6.43 4.91 -10.01
N CYS A 221 -5.49 3.98 -10.19
CA CYS A 221 -4.10 4.15 -9.81
C CYS A 221 -3.24 4.57 -10.99
N PHE A 222 -2.58 5.72 -10.87
CA PHE A 222 -1.59 6.17 -11.83
C PHE A 222 -0.23 5.56 -11.51
N ARG A 223 0.45 5.09 -12.55
CA ARG A 223 1.78 4.54 -12.48
C ARG A 223 2.79 5.48 -13.12
N ASP A 224 4.01 5.39 -12.65
CA ASP A 224 5.16 6.13 -13.17
C ASP A 224 5.64 5.52 -14.49
N TYR A 225 4.98 5.88 -15.58
CA TYR A 225 5.35 5.39 -16.92
C TYR A 225 6.61 6.07 -17.51
N ASP A 226 7.05 7.19 -16.93
CA ASP A 226 8.31 7.84 -17.29
C ASP A 226 9.51 7.10 -16.66
N GLY A 227 9.25 6.29 -15.62
CA GLY A 227 10.20 5.38 -14.98
C GLY A 227 9.96 3.93 -15.34
N CYS A 228 9.80 3.06 -14.34
CA CYS A 228 9.63 1.61 -14.56
C CYS A 228 8.20 1.16 -14.87
N GLY A 229 7.22 2.05 -14.85
CA GLY A 229 5.80 1.75 -15.10
C GLY A 229 5.08 0.97 -13.99
N LEU A 230 5.76 0.68 -12.88
CA LEU A 230 5.23 -0.15 -11.80
C LEU A 230 4.95 0.63 -10.51
N ILE A 231 5.59 1.80 -10.33
CA ILE A 231 5.50 2.59 -9.10
C ILE A 231 4.22 3.45 -9.12
N PRO A 232 3.36 3.38 -8.09
CA PRO A 232 2.19 4.24 -8.00
C PRO A 232 2.60 5.69 -7.66
N ILE A 233 2.16 6.65 -8.49
CA ILE A 233 2.41 8.08 -8.32
C ILE A 233 1.17 8.90 -8.04
N GLY A 234 0.01 8.29 -7.97
CA GLY A 234 -1.23 8.96 -7.62
C GLY A 234 -2.44 8.06 -7.72
N LYS A 235 -3.52 8.49 -7.12
CA LYS A 235 -4.83 7.81 -7.23
C LYS A 235 -5.94 8.85 -7.33
N ARG A 236 -6.97 8.52 -8.12
CA ARG A 236 -8.12 9.41 -8.35
C ARG A 236 -9.46 8.71 -8.12
N LYS A 237 -10.44 9.49 -7.71
CA LYS A 237 -11.85 9.13 -7.62
C LYS A 237 -12.69 10.25 -8.26
N PRO A 238 -13.76 9.93 -9.01
CA PRO A 238 -14.30 8.58 -9.22
C PRO A 238 -13.42 7.72 -10.13
N CYS A 239 -13.55 6.38 -9.99
CA CYS A 239 -13.09 5.43 -10.98
C CYS A 239 -13.98 5.49 -12.24
N ALA A 240 -13.43 5.12 -13.40
CA ALA A 240 -14.19 4.99 -14.63
C ALA A 240 -14.88 3.60 -14.76
N LEU A 241 -15.07 2.89 -13.66
CA LEU A 241 -15.73 1.57 -13.62
C LEU A 241 -17.22 1.71 -13.97
N THR A 242 -17.74 0.73 -14.73
CA THR A 242 -19.17 0.57 -14.93
C THR A 242 -19.84 0.03 -13.66
N GLU A 243 -21.18 0.16 -13.56
CA GLU A 243 -21.95 -0.41 -12.46
C GLU A 243 -21.77 -1.93 -12.35
N TYR A 244 -21.70 -2.63 -13.46
CA TYR A 244 -21.42 -4.07 -13.50
C TYR A 244 -20.05 -4.40 -12.89
N GLN A 245 -18.99 -3.69 -13.31
CA GLN A 245 -17.64 -3.87 -12.79
C GLN A 245 -17.55 -3.58 -11.28
N HIS A 246 -18.20 -2.50 -10.80
CA HIS A 246 -18.33 -2.23 -9.36
C HIS A 246 -18.99 -3.41 -8.62
N ASN A 247 -20.12 -3.91 -9.13
CA ASN A 247 -20.83 -5.00 -8.47
C ASN A 247 -20.00 -6.30 -8.41
N VAL A 248 -19.34 -6.69 -9.48
CA VAL A 248 -18.45 -7.87 -9.51
C VAL A 248 -17.31 -7.69 -8.51
N LEU A 249 -16.65 -6.54 -8.53
CA LEU A 249 -15.56 -6.23 -7.62
C LEU A 249 -16.00 -6.29 -6.15
N HIS A 250 -17.11 -5.66 -5.80
CA HIS A 250 -17.62 -5.61 -4.43
C HIS A 250 -18.03 -6.99 -3.91
N GLN A 251 -18.61 -7.84 -4.76
CA GLN A 251 -18.97 -9.22 -4.41
C GLN A 251 -17.71 -10.05 -4.10
N GLU A 252 -16.69 -9.99 -4.97
CA GLU A 252 -15.47 -10.76 -4.78
C GLU A 252 -14.64 -10.24 -3.58
N LEU A 253 -14.59 -8.92 -3.35
CA LEU A 253 -13.96 -8.35 -2.15
C LEU A 253 -14.67 -8.83 -0.86
N GLN A 254 -16.02 -8.76 -0.81
CA GLN A 254 -16.76 -9.21 0.37
C GLN A 254 -16.60 -10.71 0.60
N ARG A 255 -16.57 -11.52 -0.47
CA ARG A 255 -16.30 -12.95 -0.40
C ARG A 255 -14.91 -13.24 0.16
N LEU A 256 -13.89 -12.52 -0.31
CA LEU A 256 -12.51 -12.64 0.16
C LEU A 256 -12.38 -12.31 1.65
N ILE A 257 -12.98 -11.20 2.09
CA ILE A 257 -13.01 -10.78 3.50
C ILE A 257 -13.67 -11.84 4.39
N GLY A 258 -14.78 -12.41 3.93
CA GLY A 258 -15.50 -13.48 4.66
C GLY A 258 -14.66 -14.75 4.82
N LEU A 259 -14.02 -15.23 3.74
CA LEU A 259 -13.18 -16.44 3.76
C LEU A 259 -11.92 -16.27 4.61
N LEU A 260 -11.36 -15.07 4.66
CA LEU A 260 -10.22 -14.72 5.52
C LEU A 260 -10.63 -14.42 6.98
N ASN A 261 -11.93 -14.42 7.29
CA ASN A 261 -12.44 -14.06 8.61
C ASN A 261 -11.91 -12.69 9.12
N ILE A 262 -11.77 -11.73 8.21
CA ILE A 262 -11.40 -10.35 8.58
C ILE A 262 -12.62 -9.68 9.22
N GLN A 263 -12.45 -9.17 10.43
CA GLN A 263 -13.55 -8.63 11.22
C GLN A 263 -13.63 -7.11 11.21
N PHE A 264 -12.48 -6.42 11.11
CA PHE A 264 -12.45 -4.96 11.19
C PHE A 264 -11.18 -4.35 10.61
N GLY A 265 -11.24 -3.04 10.38
CA GLY A 265 -10.11 -2.20 10.00
C GLY A 265 -10.06 -1.89 8.51
N GLU A 266 -9.16 -1.01 8.18
CA GLU A 266 -8.88 -0.60 6.81
C GLU A 266 -7.95 -1.60 6.14
N MET A 267 -8.26 -1.94 4.88
CA MET A 267 -7.49 -2.88 4.08
C MET A 267 -7.13 -2.21 2.77
N ASN A 268 -5.84 -2.13 2.47
CA ASN A 268 -5.39 -1.58 1.19
C ASN A 268 -5.58 -2.59 0.07
N ILE A 269 -6.29 -2.21 -0.98
CA ILE A 269 -6.55 -3.06 -2.15
C ILE A 269 -5.67 -2.65 -3.32
N GLU A 270 -5.23 -3.66 -4.09
CA GLU A 270 -4.63 -3.49 -5.40
C GLU A 270 -5.05 -4.66 -6.30
N LEU A 271 -5.72 -4.35 -7.42
CA LEU A 271 -6.27 -5.36 -8.31
C LEU A 271 -6.34 -4.88 -9.77
N ILE A 272 -6.54 -5.83 -10.66
CA ILE A 272 -6.72 -5.62 -12.10
C ILE A 272 -8.05 -6.26 -12.49
N LEU A 273 -8.83 -5.61 -13.35
CA LEU A 273 -9.89 -6.26 -14.13
C LEU A 273 -9.30 -6.71 -15.46
N ASP A 274 -9.48 -7.98 -15.79
CA ASP A 274 -9.08 -8.51 -17.09
C ASP A 274 -10.11 -8.16 -18.19
N LYS A 275 -9.92 -8.73 -19.40
CA LYS A 275 -10.80 -8.47 -20.56
C LYS A 275 -12.22 -8.99 -20.39
N GLU A 276 -12.42 -9.94 -19.49
CA GLU A 276 -13.69 -10.54 -19.11
C GLU A 276 -14.29 -9.90 -17.84
N ASP A 277 -13.76 -8.76 -17.38
CA ASP A 277 -14.12 -8.05 -16.16
C ASP A 277 -13.93 -8.88 -14.86
N GLN A 278 -13.07 -9.91 -14.89
CA GLN A 278 -12.76 -10.68 -13.69
C GLN A 278 -11.73 -9.95 -12.84
N PRO A 279 -11.97 -9.78 -11.53
CA PRO A 279 -11.00 -9.13 -10.64
C PRO A 279 -9.87 -10.09 -10.26
N HIS A 280 -8.66 -9.74 -10.64
CA HIS A 280 -7.43 -10.37 -10.21
C HIS A 280 -6.80 -9.57 -9.08
N PHE A 281 -6.84 -10.08 -7.87
CA PHE A 281 -6.24 -9.43 -6.70
C PHE A 281 -4.72 -9.52 -6.77
N LEU A 282 -4.04 -8.38 -6.96
CA LEU A 282 -2.58 -8.32 -6.92
C LEU A 282 -2.08 -8.35 -5.49
N GLU A 283 -2.72 -7.57 -4.61
CA GLU A 283 -2.38 -7.44 -3.20
C GLU A 283 -3.60 -6.99 -2.40
N LEU A 284 -3.72 -7.47 -1.18
CA LEU A 284 -4.64 -6.96 -0.16
C LEU A 284 -3.85 -6.75 1.13
N GLY A 285 -3.43 -5.51 1.39
CA GLY A 285 -2.66 -5.18 2.59
C GLY A 285 -3.55 -5.14 3.83
N PRO A 286 -3.26 -5.90 4.90
CA PRO A 286 -4.07 -5.92 6.13
C PRO A 286 -3.83 -4.69 7.01
N ARG A 287 -3.91 -3.51 6.40
CA ARG A 287 -3.64 -2.20 7.01
C ARG A 287 -4.10 -1.06 6.09
N ALA A 288 -4.18 0.14 6.59
CA ALA A 288 -4.43 1.36 5.85
C ALA A 288 -3.42 1.59 4.70
N GLY A 289 -3.86 2.14 3.60
CA GLY A 289 -3.03 2.41 2.43
C GLY A 289 -1.92 3.43 2.67
N GLY A 290 -0.80 3.26 1.97
CA GLY A 290 0.27 4.25 1.89
C GLY A 290 -0.13 5.48 1.06
N ASN A 291 0.82 6.42 0.88
CA ASN A 291 0.60 7.64 0.11
C ASN A 291 -0.63 8.45 0.58
N MET A 292 -0.93 8.39 1.88
CA MET A 292 -2.04 9.10 2.52
C MET A 292 -3.42 8.78 1.91
N ILE A 293 -3.64 7.56 1.41
CA ILE A 293 -4.93 7.09 0.89
C ILE A 293 -6.06 7.30 1.92
N PRO A 294 -5.89 6.92 3.22
CA PRO A 294 -6.95 7.15 4.21
C PRO A 294 -7.35 8.62 4.35
N ILE A 295 -6.41 9.56 4.16
CA ILE A 295 -6.69 10.99 4.22
C ILE A 295 -7.56 11.41 3.03
N GLN A 296 -7.20 10.98 1.81
CA GLN A 296 -8.02 11.28 0.63
C GLN A 296 -9.43 10.69 0.77
N LEU A 297 -9.54 9.43 1.17
CA LEU A 297 -10.85 8.79 1.35
C LEU A 297 -11.65 9.44 2.49
N SER A 298 -10.99 9.89 3.55
CA SER A 298 -11.64 10.68 4.61
C SER A 298 -12.23 11.97 4.06
N ASP A 299 -11.47 12.67 3.22
CA ASP A 299 -11.90 13.91 2.58
C ASP A 299 -13.07 13.68 1.61
N VAL A 300 -13.04 12.58 0.84
CA VAL A 300 -14.11 12.17 -0.10
C VAL A 300 -15.39 11.79 0.64
N PHE A 301 -15.28 10.91 1.63
CA PHE A 301 -16.46 10.32 2.28
C PHE A 301 -16.93 11.07 3.53
N GLY A 302 -16.26 12.17 3.91
CA GLY A 302 -16.64 13.00 5.05
C GLY A 302 -16.54 12.28 6.40
N VAL A 303 -15.63 11.32 6.53
CA VAL A 303 -15.38 10.51 7.72
C VAL A 303 -13.89 10.48 8.03
N ASP A 304 -13.51 10.42 9.29
CA ASP A 304 -12.10 10.33 9.69
C ASP A 304 -11.68 8.85 9.79
N LEU A 305 -11.08 8.32 8.72
CA LEU A 305 -10.63 6.92 8.66
C LEU A 305 -9.41 6.67 9.56
N VAL A 306 -8.60 7.68 9.84
CA VAL A 306 -7.48 7.55 10.78
C VAL A 306 -8.02 7.30 12.19
N LYS A 307 -9.01 8.08 12.64
CA LYS A 307 -9.70 7.84 13.92
C LYS A 307 -10.40 6.49 13.93
N ALA A 308 -11.00 6.09 12.82
CA ALA A 308 -11.66 4.80 12.71
C ALA A 308 -10.67 3.63 12.89
N ASN A 309 -9.49 3.69 12.27
CA ASN A 309 -8.43 2.69 12.45
C ASN A 309 -7.92 2.60 13.89
N ILE A 310 -7.72 3.74 14.53
CA ILE A 310 -7.31 3.78 15.94
C ILE A 310 -8.41 3.18 16.82
N ALA A 311 -9.67 3.56 16.59
CA ALA A 311 -10.80 3.02 17.38
C ALA A 311 -10.88 1.49 17.32
N VAL A 312 -10.80 0.89 16.11
CA VAL A 312 -10.86 -0.57 15.96
C VAL A 312 -9.63 -1.26 16.58
N ALA A 313 -8.43 -0.67 16.48
CA ALA A 313 -7.24 -1.19 17.13
C ALA A 313 -7.34 -1.15 18.67
N MET A 314 -8.16 -0.23 19.19
CA MET A 314 -8.45 -0.11 20.63
C MET A 314 -9.70 -0.91 21.07
N GLY A 315 -10.28 -1.73 20.16
CA GLY A 315 -11.49 -2.53 20.42
C GLY A 315 -12.79 -1.73 20.48
N GLU A 316 -12.79 -0.54 19.91
CA GLU A 316 -13.95 0.33 19.88
C GLU A 316 -14.65 0.25 18.51
N VAL A 317 -15.97 0.36 18.49
CA VAL A 317 -16.74 0.43 17.24
C VAL A 317 -16.64 1.84 16.67
N PRO A 318 -16.09 2.04 15.47
CA PRO A 318 -15.94 3.37 14.90
C PRO A 318 -17.30 3.95 14.50
N LYS A 319 -17.45 5.27 14.68
CA LYS A 319 -18.63 6.00 14.20
C LYS A 319 -18.40 6.41 12.75
N LEU A 320 -19.00 5.69 11.81
CA LEU A 320 -18.85 5.92 10.38
C LEU A 320 -20.15 6.47 9.79
N ASN A 321 -20.21 7.79 9.62
CA ASN A 321 -21.33 8.48 8.97
C ASN A 321 -20.85 8.99 7.62
N PHE A 322 -20.89 8.14 6.61
CA PHE A 322 -20.43 8.47 5.26
C PHE A 322 -21.31 9.54 4.61
N LYS A 323 -20.66 10.58 4.11
CA LYS A 323 -21.27 11.63 3.30
C LYS A 323 -20.31 11.96 2.15
N GLU A 324 -20.47 11.23 1.05
CA GLU A 324 -19.63 11.44 -0.12
C GLU A 324 -19.79 12.86 -0.66
N LYS A 325 -18.66 13.53 -0.87
CA LYS A 325 -18.60 14.87 -1.45
C LYS A 325 -18.60 14.78 -2.98
N PRO A 326 -19.33 15.65 -3.66
CA PRO A 326 -19.29 15.72 -5.12
C PRO A 326 -17.94 16.22 -5.62
N GLY A 327 -17.63 15.92 -6.88
CA GLY A 327 -16.41 16.34 -7.56
C GLY A 327 -15.39 15.21 -7.71
N CYS A 328 -14.22 15.58 -8.20
CA CYS A 328 -13.15 14.63 -8.53
C CYS A 328 -11.96 14.87 -7.60
N PHE A 329 -11.61 13.88 -6.82
CA PHE A 329 -10.51 13.92 -5.88
C PHE A 329 -9.32 13.15 -6.43
N MET A 330 -8.14 13.73 -6.27
CA MET A 330 -6.89 13.09 -6.65
C MET A 330 -5.80 13.43 -5.65
N HIS A 331 -4.93 12.48 -5.35
CA HIS A 331 -3.62 12.78 -4.79
C HIS A 331 -2.52 12.49 -5.82
N TYR A 332 -1.44 13.23 -5.73
CA TYR A 332 -0.26 13.05 -6.57
C TYR A 332 1.00 13.05 -5.71
N VAL A 333 1.86 12.05 -5.93
CA VAL A 333 3.15 11.91 -5.27
C VAL A 333 4.16 12.81 -5.94
N LEU A 334 4.62 13.82 -5.23
CA LEU A 334 5.63 14.76 -5.69
C LEU A 334 6.99 14.08 -5.73
N HIS A 335 7.64 14.06 -6.89
CA HIS A 335 8.91 13.38 -7.11
C HIS A 335 9.75 14.06 -8.20
N CYS A 336 11.00 13.68 -8.34
CA CYS A 336 11.83 14.06 -9.49
C CYS A 336 12.88 12.97 -9.81
N TYR A 337 13.35 12.97 -11.05
CA TYR A 337 14.34 11.99 -11.57
C TYR A 337 15.77 12.50 -11.53
N LYS A 338 16.07 13.50 -10.71
CA LYS A 338 17.39 14.08 -10.59
C LYS A 338 17.82 14.09 -9.12
N ASP A 339 19.10 13.83 -8.90
CA ASP A 339 19.73 14.05 -7.60
C ASP A 339 20.01 15.54 -7.41
N GLY A 340 20.01 16.02 -6.16
CA GLY A 340 20.31 17.42 -5.83
C GLY A 340 19.85 17.81 -4.44
N LYS A 341 19.84 19.11 -4.17
CA LYS A 341 19.29 19.65 -2.93
C LYS A 341 17.95 20.31 -3.20
N PHE A 342 16.98 19.97 -2.38
CA PHE A 342 15.63 20.50 -2.49
C PHE A 342 15.60 22.04 -2.31
N ALA A 343 15.00 22.74 -3.27
CA ALA A 343 14.84 24.20 -3.22
C ALA A 343 13.37 24.64 -3.26
N GLY A 344 12.45 23.67 -3.35
CA GLY A 344 11.02 23.93 -3.36
C GLY A 344 10.25 23.27 -4.50
N ILE A 345 8.95 23.49 -4.52
CA ILE A 345 8.04 23.03 -5.57
C ILE A 345 7.19 24.22 -6.01
N GLU A 346 7.17 24.45 -7.31
CA GLU A 346 6.28 25.45 -7.94
C GLU A 346 5.06 24.76 -8.52
N PHE A 347 3.89 25.33 -8.22
CA PHE A 347 2.62 24.95 -8.81
C PHE A 347 2.17 26.09 -9.74
N SER A 348 1.64 25.75 -10.92
CA SER A 348 1.13 26.79 -11.82
C SER A 348 -0.07 27.51 -11.19
N PRO A 349 -0.28 28.81 -11.48
CA PRO A 349 -1.44 29.56 -11.01
C PRO A 349 -2.78 28.94 -11.40
N GLU A 350 -2.82 28.21 -12.53
CA GLU A 350 -4.02 27.53 -13.03
C GLU A 350 -4.39 26.34 -12.16
N LEU A 351 -3.40 25.68 -11.54
CA LEU A 351 -3.60 24.50 -10.70
C LEU A 351 -3.93 24.86 -9.24
N GLU A 352 -3.42 26.00 -8.73
CA GLU A 352 -3.58 26.40 -7.33
C GLU A 352 -5.05 26.38 -6.82
N PRO A 353 -6.08 26.78 -7.61
CA PRO A 353 -7.47 26.75 -7.15
C PRO A 353 -8.00 25.33 -6.83
N PHE A 354 -7.40 24.29 -7.40
CA PHE A 354 -7.81 22.91 -7.19
C PHE A 354 -7.04 22.22 -6.05
N ILE A 355 -5.94 22.83 -5.57
CA ILE A 355 -5.14 22.26 -4.48
C ILE A 355 -5.80 22.59 -3.15
N TYR A 356 -6.22 21.56 -2.41
CA TYR A 356 -6.79 21.77 -1.09
C TYR A 356 -5.86 21.32 0.06
N ARG A 357 -4.80 20.57 -0.24
CA ARG A 357 -3.82 20.11 0.76
C ARG A 357 -2.45 19.86 0.13
N LYS A 358 -1.39 20.30 0.81
CA LYS A 358 0.01 20.03 0.45
C LYS A 358 0.72 19.44 1.66
N CYS A 359 1.30 18.24 1.49
CA CYS A 359 2.11 17.56 2.50
C CYS A 359 3.53 17.42 1.95
N ILE A 360 4.38 18.39 2.18
CA ILE A 360 5.77 18.40 1.71
C ILE A 360 6.66 17.79 2.79
N TYR A 361 7.43 16.76 2.45
CA TYR A 361 8.30 16.03 3.38
C TYR A 361 9.70 16.62 3.47
N LYS A 362 10.13 17.37 2.45
CA LYS A 362 11.46 17.95 2.32
C LYS A 362 11.49 19.41 2.72
N LYS A 363 12.56 19.81 3.38
CA LYS A 363 12.91 21.21 3.69
C LYS A 363 13.97 21.71 2.71
N ASN A 364 14.04 23.04 2.52
CA ASN A 364 15.10 23.64 1.70
C ASN A 364 16.49 23.17 2.14
N GLY A 365 17.29 22.66 1.20
CA GLY A 365 18.62 22.12 1.44
C GLY A 365 18.67 20.62 1.71
N ASP A 366 17.54 19.92 1.92
CA ASP A 366 17.52 18.48 2.09
C ASP A 366 17.99 17.75 0.83
N GLU A 367 18.68 16.63 0.99
CA GLU A 367 19.10 15.78 -0.13
C GLU A 367 17.87 15.16 -0.83
N VAL A 368 17.89 15.21 -2.14
CA VAL A 368 16.92 14.60 -3.04
C VAL A 368 17.65 13.57 -3.89
N SER A 369 17.10 12.38 -3.98
CA SER A 369 17.58 11.32 -4.87
C SER A 369 16.57 11.04 -5.97
N SER A 370 17.07 10.64 -7.14
CA SER A 370 16.27 10.23 -8.28
C SER A 370 15.18 9.20 -7.89
N PHE A 371 13.95 9.43 -8.33
CA PHE A 371 12.78 8.67 -7.92
C PHE A 371 12.81 7.25 -8.50
N ASP A 372 12.78 6.26 -7.64
CA ASP A 372 12.70 4.84 -7.96
C ASP A 372 11.76 4.07 -7.00
N GLY A 373 11.00 4.82 -6.19
CA GLY A 373 10.07 4.24 -5.24
C GLY A 373 9.54 5.23 -4.21
N ALA A 374 8.50 4.83 -3.49
CA ALA A 374 7.76 5.68 -2.55
C ALA A 374 8.63 6.32 -1.44
N GLY A 375 9.76 5.67 -1.07
CA GLY A 375 10.69 6.21 -0.07
C GLY A 375 11.43 7.47 -0.51
N LYS A 376 11.43 7.78 -1.82
CA LYS A 376 12.05 8.98 -2.40
C LYS A 376 11.04 10.06 -2.77
N ALA A 377 9.81 9.94 -2.33
CA ALA A 377 8.78 10.96 -2.49
C ALA A 377 9.20 12.26 -1.77
N LEU A 378 8.97 13.39 -2.42
CA LEU A 378 9.21 14.73 -1.87
C LEU A 378 8.02 15.25 -1.05
N GLY A 379 6.86 14.65 -1.27
CA GLY A 379 5.61 15.01 -0.65
C GLY A 379 4.40 14.45 -1.41
N ILE A 380 3.22 14.82 -0.94
CA ILE A 380 1.95 14.48 -1.58
C ILE A 380 1.11 15.75 -1.66
N VAL A 381 0.51 15.98 -2.82
CA VAL A 381 -0.44 17.06 -3.04
C VAL A 381 -1.81 16.48 -3.35
N PHE A 382 -2.86 17.13 -2.85
CA PHE A 382 -4.25 16.70 -3.01
C PHE A 382 -5.03 17.73 -3.79
N PHE A 383 -5.82 17.25 -4.74
CA PHE A 383 -6.63 18.06 -5.63
C PHE A 383 -8.10 17.72 -5.51
N HIS A 384 -8.93 18.75 -5.66
CA HIS A 384 -10.36 18.63 -5.83
C HIS A 384 -10.77 19.39 -7.10
N PHE A 385 -10.99 18.63 -8.17
CA PHE A 385 -11.46 19.16 -9.45
C PHE A 385 -12.99 19.15 -9.50
N ASN A 386 -13.57 20.07 -10.28
CA ASN A 386 -15.02 20.13 -10.46
C ASN A 386 -15.52 19.04 -11.41
N THR A 387 -14.70 18.65 -12.41
CA THR A 387 -15.06 17.68 -13.44
C THR A 387 -13.94 16.68 -13.71
N VAL A 388 -14.30 15.54 -14.30
CA VAL A 388 -13.35 14.49 -14.73
C VAL A 388 -12.42 15.02 -15.83
N GLU A 389 -12.92 15.87 -16.71
CA GLU A 389 -12.14 16.46 -17.82
C GLU A 389 -10.98 17.32 -17.28
N GLN A 390 -11.24 18.17 -16.28
CA GLN A 390 -10.20 18.96 -15.61
C GLN A 390 -9.15 18.07 -14.94
N MET A 391 -9.58 17.00 -14.30
CA MET A 391 -8.68 16.03 -13.68
C MET A 391 -7.84 15.30 -14.72
N ASN A 392 -8.42 14.91 -15.87
CA ASN A 392 -7.70 14.26 -16.97
C ASN A 392 -6.67 15.22 -17.60
N GLU A 393 -7.05 16.47 -17.85
CA GLU A 393 -6.14 17.49 -18.36
C GLU A 393 -4.91 17.67 -17.47
N PHE A 394 -5.13 17.69 -16.13
CA PHE A 394 -4.01 17.71 -15.19
C PHE A 394 -3.12 16.47 -15.36
N CYS A 395 -3.68 15.27 -15.43
CA CYS A 395 -2.91 14.03 -15.56
C CYS A 395 -2.03 14.03 -16.82
N ASP A 396 -2.56 14.54 -17.95
CA ASP A 396 -1.87 14.58 -19.23
C ASP A 396 -0.75 15.64 -19.26
N ARG A 397 -0.89 16.71 -18.48
CA ARG A 397 0.01 17.87 -18.47
C ARG A 397 0.68 18.13 -17.13
N LYS A 398 0.77 17.13 -16.24
CA LYS A 398 1.30 17.27 -14.88
C LYS A 398 2.65 18.00 -14.80
N ASP A 399 3.55 17.74 -15.74
CA ASP A 399 4.91 18.31 -15.78
C ASP A 399 4.95 19.79 -16.19
N GLU A 400 3.86 20.30 -16.79
CA GLU A 400 3.69 21.72 -17.06
C GLU A 400 3.24 22.46 -15.78
N PHE A 401 2.42 21.81 -14.96
CA PHE A 401 1.78 22.40 -13.78
C PHE A 401 2.61 22.32 -12.49
N ILE A 402 3.49 21.31 -12.38
CA ILE A 402 4.30 21.07 -11.17
C ILE A 402 5.77 21.01 -11.54
N LYS A 403 6.58 21.85 -10.90
CA LYS A 403 8.03 21.91 -11.12
C LYS A 403 8.78 21.79 -9.81
N VAL A 404 9.59 20.74 -9.67
CA VAL A 404 10.51 20.59 -8.55
C VAL A 404 11.75 21.45 -8.81
N LYS A 405 12.14 22.26 -7.84
CA LYS A 405 13.35 23.10 -7.87
C LYS A 405 14.45 22.41 -7.06
N LEU A 406 15.61 22.28 -7.67
CA LEU A 406 16.84 21.79 -7.05
C LEU A 406 17.91 22.87 -7.12
N GLN A 407 18.80 22.87 -6.11
CA GLN A 407 20.05 23.66 -6.09
C GLN A 407 21.20 22.86 -6.68
#